data_1741b8be34825af8ce6000793161af43
#
_entry.id   1741b8be34825af8ce6000793161af43
#
_cell.length_a   1.000
_cell.length_b   1.000
_cell.length_c   1.000
_cell.angle_alpha   90.00
_cell.angle_beta   90.00
_cell.angle_gamma   90.00
#
_symmetry.space_group_name_H-M   'P 1'
#
loop_
_entity.id
_entity.type
_entity.pdbx_description
1 polymer ?
#
loop_
_entity_poly.entity_id
_entity_poly.type
_entity_poly.pdbx_seq_one_letter_code
_entity_poly.pdbx_strand_id
1 'polypeptide(L)'
;MSVNDSNNFEINLSNYSGPLDVLLDLAKSQKVNLAEISIAELADQFNTFINKAKKLNLDLASEYLLMATWLTYLKSKLLLPETEEDEFKVSEVAEKLKLQLKKLELIRILSDQMLKR
;
A
#
# COMPACT_ATOMS: atom_id res chain seq x y z
N MET A 1 10.83 14.36 22.16
CA MET A 1 9.77 13.51 22.13
C MET A 1 9.48 12.87 20.81
N SER A 2 9.71 11.69 20.78
CA SER A 2 9.70 10.95 19.56
C SER A 2 8.33 10.66 19.00
N VAL A 3 7.30 10.84 19.78
CA VAL A 3 5.95 10.57 19.31
C VAL A 3 5.62 11.40 18.09
N ASN A 4 6.06 12.66 18.08
CA ASN A 4 5.77 13.52 16.96
C ASN A 4 6.45 13.07 15.69
N ASP A 5 7.63 12.50 15.82
CA ASP A 5 8.37 12.09 14.64
C ASP A 5 7.65 11.02 13.86
N SER A 6 7.17 10.00 14.54
CA SER A 6 6.49 8.93 13.85
C SER A 6 5.15 9.39 13.29
N ASN A 7 4.46 10.29 13.99
CA ASN A 7 3.18 10.79 13.53
C ASN A 7 3.32 11.65 12.28
N ASN A 8 4.32 12.52 12.27
CA ASN A 8 4.52 13.40 11.13
C ASN A 8 4.90 12.65 9.89
N PHE A 9 5.57 11.56 10.10
CA PHE A 9 6.13 10.82 9.00
C PHE A 9 5.06 10.19 8.12
N GLU A 10 4.06 9.56 8.71
CA GLU A 10 3.23 8.72 7.87
C GLU A 10 1.77 9.09 7.83
N ILE A 11 1.32 10.06 8.63
CA ILE A 11 -0.12 10.19 8.81
C ILE A 11 -0.68 11.46 8.16
N ASN A 12 0.08 12.11 7.33
CA ASN A 12 -0.45 13.29 6.65
C ASN A 12 -1.19 12.86 5.39
N LEU A 13 -2.47 12.55 5.54
CA LEU A 13 -3.26 12.01 4.44
C LEU A 13 -3.44 13.00 3.30
N SER A 14 -3.30 14.29 3.56
CA SER A 14 -3.48 15.27 2.50
C SER A 14 -2.38 15.21 1.45
N ASN A 15 -1.26 14.56 1.77
CA ASN A 15 -0.17 14.39 0.80
C ASN A 15 -0.40 13.24 -0.18
N TYR A 16 -1.46 12.47 0.04
CA TYR A 16 -1.73 11.31 -0.80
C TYR A 16 -2.98 11.54 -1.62
N SER A 17 -2.95 11.09 -2.86
CA SER A 17 -4.13 11.18 -3.72
C SER A 17 -5.09 10.02 -3.50
N GLY A 18 -4.70 9.02 -2.72
CA GLY A 18 -5.56 7.89 -2.44
C GLY A 18 -4.77 6.74 -1.85
N PRO A 19 -5.45 5.62 -1.56
CA PRO A 19 -4.76 4.50 -0.89
C PRO A 19 -3.64 3.86 -1.72
N LEU A 20 -3.74 3.86 -3.05
CA LEU A 20 -2.65 3.32 -3.86
C LEU A 20 -1.36 4.12 -3.67
N ASP A 21 -1.51 5.42 -3.48
CA ASP A 21 -0.36 6.28 -3.24
C ASP A 21 0.34 5.90 -1.94
N VAL A 22 -0.46 5.63 -0.90
CA VAL A 22 0.08 5.17 0.37
C VAL A 22 0.77 3.82 0.20
N LEU A 23 0.13 2.92 -0.54
CA LEU A 23 0.71 1.60 -0.78
C LEU A 23 2.07 1.69 -1.46
N LEU A 24 2.22 2.62 -2.39
CA LEU A 24 3.50 2.76 -3.06
C LEU A 24 4.61 3.14 -2.08
N ASP A 25 4.33 4.10 -1.21
CA ASP A 25 5.33 4.49 -0.22
C ASP A 25 5.65 3.34 0.73
N LEU A 26 4.64 2.60 1.15
CA LEU A 26 4.87 1.47 2.03
C LEU A 26 5.66 0.36 1.32
N ALA A 27 5.33 0.10 0.07
CA ALA A 27 6.05 -0.91 -0.71
C ALA A 27 7.51 -0.52 -0.87
N LYS A 28 7.78 0.76 -1.09
CA LYS A 28 9.16 1.22 -1.24
C LYS A 28 9.92 1.09 0.07
N SER A 29 9.25 1.12 1.19
CA SER A 29 9.93 0.95 2.47
C SER A 29 10.41 -0.47 2.70
N GLN A 30 9.97 -1.42 1.89
CA GLN A 30 10.49 -2.79 1.96
C GLN A 30 11.91 -2.89 1.38
N LYS A 31 12.33 -1.85 0.66
CA LYS A 31 13.72 -1.73 0.15
C LYS A 31 14.10 -2.85 -0.79
N VAL A 32 13.16 -3.32 -1.57
CA VAL A 32 13.41 -4.26 -2.64
C VAL A 32 12.74 -3.72 -3.91
N ASN A 33 13.06 -4.33 -5.02
CA ASN A 33 12.44 -3.99 -6.27
C ASN A 33 10.92 -4.18 -6.17
N LEU A 34 10.15 -3.26 -6.75
CA LEU A 34 8.69 -3.36 -6.67
C LEU A 34 8.17 -4.68 -7.20
N ALA A 35 8.87 -5.29 -8.15
CA ALA A 35 8.47 -6.59 -8.66
C ALA A 35 8.62 -7.69 -7.62
N GLU A 36 9.37 -7.44 -6.56
CA GLU A 36 9.70 -8.46 -5.57
C GLU A 36 9.16 -8.14 -4.18
N ILE A 37 8.31 -7.15 -4.06
CA ILE A 37 7.75 -6.83 -2.75
C ILE A 37 6.84 -7.95 -2.26
N SER A 38 6.70 -8.04 -0.95
CA SER A 38 5.78 -8.99 -0.34
C SER A 38 4.42 -8.32 -0.20
N ILE A 39 3.41 -8.89 -0.85
CA ILE A 39 2.05 -8.37 -0.74
C ILE A 39 1.49 -8.63 0.64
N ALA A 40 1.86 -9.77 1.26
CA ALA A 40 1.41 -10.04 2.62
C ALA A 40 1.95 -9.01 3.60
N GLU A 41 3.23 -8.68 3.45
CA GLU A 41 3.82 -7.63 4.30
C GLU A 41 3.19 -6.28 4.01
N LEU A 42 2.90 -5.99 2.75
CA LEU A 42 2.26 -4.74 2.38
C LEU A 42 0.89 -4.61 3.04
N ALA A 43 0.14 -5.71 3.08
CA ALA A 43 -1.16 -5.71 3.76
C ALA A 43 -0.99 -5.35 5.23
N ASP A 44 0.00 -5.94 5.89
CA ASP A 44 0.26 -5.63 7.29
C ASP A 44 0.68 -4.19 7.47
N GLN A 45 1.52 -3.67 6.58
CA GLN A 45 1.96 -2.29 6.65
C GLN A 45 0.78 -1.34 6.49
N PHE A 46 -0.13 -1.65 5.57
CA PHE A 46 -1.27 -0.78 5.36
C PHE A 46 -2.22 -0.81 6.56
N ASN A 47 -2.43 -1.99 7.14
CA ASN A 47 -3.28 -2.09 8.33
C ASN A 47 -2.69 -1.32 9.49
N THR A 48 -1.37 -1.35 9.66
CA THR A 48 -0.70 -0.56 10.68
C THR A 48 -0.92 0.93 10.45
N PHE A 49 -0.81 1.35 9.18
CA PHE A 49 -1.06 2.75 8.82
C PHE A 49 -2.48 3.16 9.19
N ILE A 50 -3.46 2.32 8.85
CA ILE A 50 -4.86 2.62 9.14
C ILE A 50 -5.10 2.71 10.66
N ASN A 51 -4.51 1.80 11.41
CA ASN A 51 -4.68 1.80 12.86
C ASN A 51 -4.08 3.05 13.50
N LYS A 52 -2.93 3.50 13.00
CA LYS A 52 -2.35 4.75 13.49
C LYS A 52 -3.25 5.93 13.20
N ALA A 53 -3.81 5.98 12.00
CA ALA A 53 -4.71 7.07 11.65
C ALA A 53 -5.93 7.09 12.55
N LYS A 54 -6.47 5.92 12.86
CA LYS A 54 -7.61 5.84 13.77
C LYS A 54 -7.25 6.31 15.16
N LYS A 55 -6.08 5.96 15.65
CA LYS A 55 -5.65 6.39 16.98
C LYS A 55 -5.50 7.90 17.08
N LEU A 56 -5.17 8.53 15.97
CA LEU A 56 -5.01 9.98 15.93
C LEU A 56 -6.32 10.69 15.59
N ASN A 57 -7.41 9.93 15.50
CA ASN A 57 -8.74 10.46 15.17
C ASN A 57 -8.76 11.18 13.82
N LEU A 58 -7.98 10.69 12.88
CA LEU A 58 -8.00 11.24 11.54
C LEU A 58 -9.17 10.68 10.76
N ASP A 59 -9.80 11.54 9.98
CA ASP A 59 -10.86 11.09 9.09
C ASP A 59 -10.28 10.29 7.96
N LEU A 60 -10.79 9.07 7.80
CA LEU A 60 -10.35 8.20 6.73
C LEU A 60 -11.49 8.06 5.72
N ALA A 61 -11.19 8.36 4.47
CA ALA A 61 -12.16 8.12 3.41
C ALA A 61 -12.46 6.63 3.35
N SER A 62 -13.68 6.31 2.91
CA SER A 62 -14.11 4.91 2.88
C SER A 62 -13.23 4.08 1.97
N GLU A 63 -12.61 4.67 0.96
CA GLU A 63 -11.74 3.92 0.06
C GLU A 63 -10.51 3.39 0.77
N TYR A 64 -10.03 4.08 1.82
CA TYR A 64 -8.92 3.55 2.62
C TYR A 64 -9.34 2.32 3.40
N LEU A 65 -10.54 2.37 3.97
CA LEU A 65 -11.05 1.24 4.74
C LEU A 65 -11.36 0.04 3.84
N LEU A 66 -11.88 0.31 2.66
CA LEU A 66 -12.15 -0.75 1.69
C LEU A 66 -10.85 -1.40 1.24
N MET A 67 -9.82 -0.59 1.00
CA MET A 67 -8.53 -1.13 0.60
C MET A 67 -7.94 -2.02 1.71
N ALA A 68 -8.07 -1.59 2.96
CA ALA A 68 -7.56 -2.39 4.07
C ALA A 68 -8.24 -3.75 4.12
N THR A 69 -9.56 -3.75 3.94
CA THR A 69 -10.34 -4.99 3.94
C THR A 69 -9.91 -5.89 2.79
N TRP A 70 -9.76 -5.31 1.62
CA TRP A 70 -9.38 -6.07 0.43
C TRP A 70 -7.98 -6.68 0.58
N LEU A 71 -7.03 -5.90 1.08
CA LEU A 71 -5.67 -6.40 1.27
C LEU A 71 -5.62 -7.52 2.30
N THR A 72 -6.41 -7.40 3.36
CA THR A 72 -6.47 -8.45 4.37
C THR A 72 -7.00 -9.74 3.77
N TYR A 73 -8.02 -9.63 2.93
CA TYR A 73 -8.57 -10.79 2.23
C TYR A 73 -7.53 -11.38 1.29
N LEU A 74 -6.87 -10.54 0.52
CA LEU A 74 -5.85 -10.99 -0.42
C LEU A 74 -4.71 -11.70 0.31
N LYS A 75 -4.26 -11.13 1.42
CA LYS A 75 -3.21 -11.76 2.22
C LYS A 75 -3.64 -13.15 2.69
N SER A 76 -4.87 -13.26 3.17
CA SER A 76 -5.40 -14.52 3.65
C SER A 76 -5.35 -15.58 2.56
N LYS A 77 -5.76 -15.22 1.35
CA LYS A 77 -5.77 -16.16 0.24
C LYS A 77 -4.36 -16.51 -0.24
N LEU A 78 -3.45 -15.56 -0.17
CA LEU A 78 -2.06 -15.82 -0.56
C LEU A 78 -1.41 -16.84 0.39
N LEU A 79 -1.73 -16.74 1.67
CA LEU A 79 -1.11 -17.60 2.66
C LEU A 79 -1.79 -18.98 2.74
N LEU A 80 -3.09 -19.03 2.48
CA LEU A 80 -3.86 -20.27 2.62
C LEU A 80 -4.83 -20.42 1.45
N PRO A 81 -4.33 -20.67 0.24
CA PRO A 81 -5.23 -20.91 -0.87
C PRO A 81 -5.97 -22.23 -0.68
N GLU A 82 -7.24 -22.24 -1.07
CA GLU A 82 -8.05 -23.45 -0.86
C GLU A 82 -7.88 -24.45 -1.99
N THR A 83 -7.62 -23.97 -3.19
CA THR A 83 -7.45 -24.83 -4.35
C THR A 83 -6.30 -24.30 -5.19
N GLU A 84 -5.85 -25.13 -6.15
CA GLU A 84 -4.82 -24.66 -7.09
C GLU A 84 -5.33 -23.50 -7.93
N GLU A 85 -6.62 -23.53 -8.29
CA GLU A 85 -7.19 -22.45 -9.06
C GLU A 85 -7.20 -21.16 -8.27
N ASP A 86 -7.56 -21.25 -6.97
CA ASP A 86 -7.50 -20.08 -6.10
C ASP A 86 -6.08 -19.53 -6.02
N GLU A 87 -5.11 -20.42 -5.86
CA GLU A 87 -3.71 -20.01 -5.78
C GLU A 87 -3.30 -19.25 -7.02
N PHE A 88 -3.68 -19.75 -8.19
CA PHE A 88 -3.33 -19.10 -9.45
C PHE A 88 -3.99 -17.73 -9.56
N LYS A 89 -5.28 -17.65 -9.26
CA LYS A 89 -6.00 -16.39 -9.38
C LYS A 89 -5.49 -15.36 -8.40
N VAL A 90 -5.18 -15.77 -7.18
CA VAL A 90 -4.69 -14.85 -6.17
C VAL A 90 -3.30 -14.33 -6.56
N SER A 91 -2.45 -15.20 -7.07
CA SER A 91 -1.15 -14.78 -7.55
C SER A 91 -1.26 -13.76 -8.66
N GLU A 92 -2.21 -13.99 -9.56
CA GLU A 92 -2.44 -13.07 -10.67
C GLU A 92 -2.85 -11.69 -10.18
N VAL A 93 -3.76 -11.65 -9.20
CA VAL A 93 -4.19 -10.38 -8.62
C VAL A 93 -3.04 -9.68 -7.93
N ALA A 94 -2.23 -10.42 -7.19
CA ALA A 94 -1.06 -9.85 -6.52
C ALA A 94 -0.09 -9.24 -7.53
N GLU A 95 0.15 -9.93 -8.65
CA GLU A 95 1.04 -9.40 -9.67
C GLU A 95 0.46 -8.15 -10.33
N LYS A 96 -0.85 -8.11 -10.51
CA LYS A 96 -1.48 -6.91 -11.05
C LYS A 96 -1.32 -5.72 -10.11
N LEU A 97 -1.43 -5.95 -8.81
CA LEU A 97 -1.22 -4.87 -7.86
C LEU A 97 0.20 -4.34 -7.95
N LYS A 98 1.18 -5.24 -8.01
CA LYS A 98 2.57 -4.82 -8.16
C LYS A 98 2.76 -3.99 -9.40
N LEU A 99 2.12 -4.39 -10.49
CA LEU A 99 2.23 -3.65 -11.74
C LEU A 99 1.62 -2.26 -11.63
N GLN A 100 0.49 -2.15 -10.94
CA GLN A 100 -0.11 -0.84 -10.72
C GLN A 100 0.82 0.07 -9.91
N LEU A 101 1.50 -0.48 -8.92
CA LEU A 101 2.44 0.31 -8.15
C LEU A 101 3.62 0.75 -8.97
N LYS A 102 4.12 -0.12 -9.86
CA LYS A 102 5.21 0.26 -10.75
C LYS A 102 4.79 1.38 -11.69
N LYS A 103 3.58 1.29 -12.23
CA LYS A 103 3.08 2.35 -13.10
C LYS A 103 2.96 3.67 -12.36
N LEU A 104 2.47 3.62 -11.13
CA LEU A 104 2.33 4.83 -10.33
C LEU A 104 3.69 5.45 -10.05
N GLU A 105 4.67 4.62 -9.73
CA GLU A 105 6.03 5.12 -9.50
C GLU A 105 6.58 5.81 -10.75
N LEU A 106 6.36 5.19 -11.90
CA LEU A 106 6.82 5.79 -13.15
C LEU A 106 6.18 7.13 -13.40
N ILE A 107 4.88 7.22 -13.14
CA ILE A 107 4.17 8.49 -13.30
C ILE A 107 4.75 9.56 -12.38
N ARG A 108 5.06 9.20 -11.13
CA ARG A 108 5.68 10.14 -10.19
C ARG A 108 7.02 10.65 -10.71
N ILE A 109 7.84 9.73 -11.22
CA ILE A 109 9.17 10.08 -11.72
C ILE A 109 9.05 11.04 -12.89
N LEU A 110 8.14 10.73 -13.82
CA LEU A 110 7.95 11.57 -15.00
C LEU A 110 7.41 12.94 -14.62
N SER A 111 6.48 12.99 -13.67
CA SER A 111 5.93 14.27 -13.21
C SER A 111 7.00 15.12 -12.56
N ASP A 112 7.85 14.51 -11.75
CA ASP A 112 8.96 15.23 -11.12
C ASP A 112 9.87 15.83 -12.16
N GLN A 113 10.21 15.08 -13.18
CA GLN A 113 11.13 15.56 -14.22
C GLN A 113 10.51 16.72 -14.98
N MET A 114 9.21 16.66 -15.23
CA MET A 114 8.54 17.75 -15.92
C MET A 114 8.48 19.01 -15.10
N LEU A 115 8.28 18.88 -13.80
CA LEU A 115 8.18 20.03 -12.93
C LEU A 115 9.51 20.72 -12.65
N LYS A 116 10.61 20.00 -12.85
CA LYS A 116 11.93 20.56 -12.59
C LYS A 116 12.47 21.41 -13.72
N ARG A 117 11.75 21.50 -14.80
CA ARG A 117 12.23 22.24 -15.98
C ARG A 117 12.12 23.74 -15.86
#